data_5a6fa4cb0a59abe2ce91edc4b1e3f647
#
_entry.id   5a6fa4cb0a59abe2ce91edc4b1e3f647
#
_cell.length_a   1.000
_cell.length_b   1.000
_cell.length_c   1.000
_cell.angle_alpha   90.00
_cell.angle_beta   90.00
_cell.angle_gamma   90.00
#
_symmetry.space_group_name_H-M   'P 1'
#
loop_
_entity.id
_entity.type
_entity.pdbx_description
1 polymer ?
#
loop_
_entity_poly.entity_id
_entity_poly.type
_entity_poly.pdbx_seq_one_letter_code
_entity_poly.pdbx_strand_id
1 'polypeptide(L)'
;MAKLVHEELTGRIIACAIEVHKALGPGFLESIYEASLVVELHRAGLRCEQQKQLPIYYREVLVGEHRIDLLVENLIVVELKRFRRWKTFTFQLCARI
;
A
#
# COMPACT_ATOMS: atom_id res chain seq x y z
N MET A 1 -6.61 20.91 10.12
CA MET A 1 -6.33 19.54 10.03
C MET A 1 -6.32 19.04 8.60
N ALA A 2 -5.35 18.29 8.31
CA ALA A 2 -5.22 17.82 6.95
C ALA A 2 -6.29 16.79 6.64
N LYS A 3 -6.82 16.89 5.46
CA LYS A 3 -7.79 15.98 5.01
C LYS A 3 -7.14 14.98 4.09
N LEU A 4 -7.49 13.72 4.22
CA LEU A 4 -6.95 12.71 3.35
C LEU A 4 -7.44 12.93 1.93
N VAL A 5 -6.51 12.95 1.00
CA VAL A 5 -6.86 12.97 -0.39
C VAL A 5 -7.25 11.55 -0.77
N HIS A 6 -8.30 11.40 -1.58
CA HIS A 6 -8.79 10.07 -1.97
C HIS A 6 -9.22 9.26 -0.76
N GLU A 7 -9.99 9.91 0.09
CA GLU A 7 -10.42 9.30 1.33
C GLU A 7 -11.21 8.03 1.10
N GLU A 8 -12.06 8.03 0.11
CA GLU A 8 -12.87 6.86 -0.19
C GLU A 8 -11.98 5.70 -0.64
N LEU A 9 -11.02 5.98 -1.51
CA LEU A 9 -10.13 4.95 -1.98
C LEU A 9 -9.31 4.38 -0.83
N THR A 10 -8.78 5.26 0.01
CA THR A 10 -8.01 4.82 1.16
C THR A 10 -8.84 3.93 2.07
N GLY A 11 -10.10 4.31 2.28
CA GLY A 11 -10.98 3.50 3.11
C GLY A 11 -11.21 2.12 2.54
N ARG A 12 -11.32 2.01 1.23
CA ARG A 12 -11.50 0.72 0.59
C ARG A 12 -10.25 -0.14 0.75
N ILE A 13 -9.09 0.47 0.64
CA ILE A 13 -7.85 -0.26 0.82
C ILE A 13 -7.73 -0.77 2.24
N ILE A 14 -8.07 0.07 3.20
CA ILE A 14 -8.03 -0.34 4.60
C ILE A 14 -9.00 -1.49 4.85
N ALA A 15 -10.18 -1.44 4.26
CA ALA A 15 -11.13 -2.52 4.42
C ALA A 15 -10.58 -3.83 3.88
N CYS A 16 -9.89 -3.77 2.74
CA CYS A 16 -9.26 -4.96 2.20
C CYS A 16 -8.18 -5.49 3.14
N ALA A 17 -7.41 -4.58 3.72
CA ALA A 17 -6.35 -4.99 4.62
C ALA A 17 -6.92 -5.65 5.86
N ILE A 18 -8.03 -5.13 6.36
CA ILE A 18 -8.67 -5.72 7.52
C ILE A 18 -9.16 -7.13 7.20
N GLU A 19 -9.71 -7.32 6.01
CA GLU A 19 -10.15 -8.65 5.62
C GLU A 19 -9.01 -9.64 5.57
N VAL A 20 -7.86 -9.20 5.04
CA VAL A 20 -6.70 -10.06 5.00
C VAL A 20 -6.28 -10.44 6.41
N HIS A 21 -6.24 -9.46 7.29
CA HIS A 21 -5.82 -9.73 8.65
C HIS A 21 -6.77 -10.68 9.37
N LYS A 22 -8.06 -10.49 9.16
CA LYS A 22 -9.05 -11.36 9.80
C LYS A 22 -8.91 -12.79 9.31
N ALA A 23 -8.59 -12.96 8.05
CA ALA A 23 -8.49 -14.29 7.49
C ALA A 23 -7.20 -14.99 7.88
N LEU A 24 -6.09 -14.26 7.84
CA LEU A 24 -4.78 -14.87 8.07
C LEU A 24 -4.32 -14.84 9.51
N GLY A 25 -4.63 -13.77 10.21
CA GLY A 25 -4.09 -13.57 11.53
C GLY A 25 -2.61 -13.25 11.48
N PRO A 26 -1.98 -13.14 12.63
CA PRO A 26 -0.56 -12.78 12.70
C PRO A 26 0.34 -13.97 12.41
N GLY A 27 1.60 -13.70 12.14
CA GLY A 27 2.60 -14.75 12.09
C GLY A 27 3.07 -15.17 10.72
N PHE A 28 2.47 -14.65 9.67
CA PHE A 28 2.91 -14.99 8.33
C PHE A 28 3.97 -14.02 7.84
N LEU A 29 4.67 -14.43 6.80
CA LEU A 29 5.65 -13.56 6.18
C LEU A 29 4.98 -12.38 5.52
N GLU A 30 5.73 -11.30 5.45
CA GLU A 30 5.24 -10.07 4.84
C GLU A 30 4.75 -10.31 3.43
N SER A 31 5.46 -11.15 2.67
CA SER A 31 5.08 -11.43 1.29
C SER A 31 3.72 -12.12 1.19
N ILE A 32 3.36 -12.88 2.21
CA ILE A 32 2.06 -13.55 2.20
C ILE A 32 0.95 -12.53 2.41
N TYR A 33 1.16 -11.57 3.31
CA TYR A 33 0.18 -10.52 3.50
C TYR A 33 0.06 -9.67 2.25
N GLU A 34 1.19 -9.39 1.60
CA GLU A 34 1.16 -8.58 0.40
C GLU A 34 0.37 -9.27 -0.71
N ALA A 35 0.66 -10.54 -0.95
CA ALA A 35 -0.05 -11.27 -1.99
C ALA A 35 -1.53 -11.37 -1.69
N SER A 36 -1.86 -11.56 -0.42
CA SER A 36 -3.26 -11.67 -0.03
C SER A 36 -3.98 -10.35 -0.20
N LEU A 37 -3.30 -9.25 0.10
CA LEU A 37 -3.90 -7.94 -0.09
C LEU A 37 -4.15 -7.68 -1.56
N VAL A 38 -3.25 -8.11 -2.42
CA VAL A 38 -3.46 -7.95 -3.85
C VAL A 38 -4.73 -8.67 -4.28
N VAL A 39 -4.95 -9.88 -3.75
CA VAL A 39 -6.16 -10.62 -4.07
C VAL A 39 -7.40 -9.83 -3.65
N GLU A 40 -7.38 -9.31 -2.43
CA GLU A 40 -8.54 -8.56 -1.95
C GLU A 40 -8.76 -7.27 -2.74
N LEU A 41 -7.69 -6.59 -3.09
CA LEU A 41 -7.80 -5.37 -3.88
C LEU A 41 -8.43 -5.67 -5.24
N HIS A 42 -7.99 -6.74 -5.88
CA HIS A 42 -8.56 -7.11 -7.16
C HIS A 42 -10.03 -7.48 -7.03
N ARG A 43 -10.38 -8.16 -5.96
CA ARG A 43 -11.79 -8.49 -5.74
C ARG A 43 -12.63 -7.25 -5.52
N ALA A 44 -12.02 -6.21 -5.01
CA ALA A 44 -12.71 -4.94 -4.81
C ALA A 44 -12.71 -4.08 -6.07
N GLY A 45 -12.12 -4.58 -7.16
CA GLY A 45 -12.09 -3.83 -8.40
C GLY A 45 -10.99 -2.80 -8.47
N LEU A 46 -9.99 -2.91 -7.63
CA LEU A 46 -8.89 -1.95 -7.59
C LEU A 46 -7.67 -2.55 -8.27
N ARG A 47 -6.98 -1.72 -9.02
CA ARG A 47 -5.76 -2.14 -9.69
C ARG A 47 -4.58 -1.80 -8.82
N CYS A 48 -3.58 -2.65 -8.83
CA CYS A 48 -2.37 -2.37 -8.06
C CYS A 48 -1.16 -2.98 -8.75
N GLU A 49 -0.02 -2.41 -8.43
CA GLU A 49 1.27 -2.89 -8.90
C GLU A 49 2.13 -3.19 -7.69
N GLN A 50 2.82 -4.32 -7.76
CA GLN A 50 3.67 -4.76 -6.67
C GLN A 50 5.12 -4.41 -6.94
N GLN A 51 5.84 -4.09 -5.87
CA GLN A 51 7.28 -3.90 -5.94
C GLN A 51 7.66 -2.92 -7.03
N LYS A 52 7.02 -1.77 -7.00
CA LYS A 52 7.24 -0.77 -8.01
C LYS A 52 8.32 0.18 -7.58
N GLN A 53 9.20 0.54 -8.50
CA GLN A 53 10.24 1.51 -8.24
C GLN A 53 9.79 2.88 -8.67
N LEU A 54 9.94 3.84 -7.77
CA LEU A 54 9.57 5.21 -8.05
C LEU A 54 10.79 6.08 -7.99
N PRO A 55 10.94 6.97 -8.96
CA PRO A 55 12.06 7.89 -8.92
C PRO A 55 11.82 8.96 -7.87
N ILE A 56 12.86 9.32 -7.18
CA ILE A 56 12.81 10.34 -6.14
C ILE A 56 13.59 11.54 -6.63
N TYR A 57 12.92 12.67 -6.66
CA TYR A 57 13.53 13.92 -7.12
C TYR A 57 13.68 14.89 -5.96
N TYR A 58 14.78 15.56 -5.96
CA TYR A 58 14.99 16.66 -5.03
C TYR A 58 15.40 17.87 -5.85
N ARG A 59 14.60 18.92 -5.79
CA ARG A 59 14.83 20.12 -6.58
C ARG A 59 15.05 19.80 -8.04
N GLU A 60 14.18 18.90 -8.53
CA GLU A 60 14.14 18.52 -9.94
C GLU A 60 15.37 17.73 -10.39
N VAL A 61 16.13 17.24 -9.42
CA VAL A 61 17.27 16.38 -9.73
C VAL A 61 16.95 14.99 -9.23
N LEU A 62 17.15 14.01 -10.10
CA LEU A 62 16.90 12.63 -9.69
C LEU A 62 17.98 12.22 -8.70
N VAL A 63 17.58 11.95 -7.48
CA VAL A 63 18.54 11.61 -6.43
C VAL A 63 18.49 10.15 -6.05
N GLY A 64 17.52 9.40 -6.54
CA GLY A 64 17.48 7.98 -6.23
C GLY A 64 16.15 7.38 -6.61
N GLU A 65 16.00 6.12 -6.28
CA GLU A 65 14.77 5.39 -6.52
C GLU A 65 14.35 4.67 -5.27
N HIS A 66 13.06 4.61 -5.05
CA HIS A 66 12.52 3.94 -3.89
C HIS A 66 11.56 2.86 -4.35
N ARG A 67 11.73 1.65 -3.84
CA ARG A 67 10.83 0.56 -4.19
C ARG A 67 9.73 0.49 -3.15
N ILE A 68 8.50 0.48 -3.62
CA ILE A 68 7.35 0.40 -2.74
C ILE A 68 6.68 -0.94 -2.90
N ASP A 69 6.00 -1.37 -1.86
CA ASP A 69 5.36 -2.68 -1.88
C ASP A 69 4.19 -2.72 -2.84
N LEU A 70 3.29 -1.77 -2.72
CA LEU A 70 2.11 -1.72 -3.57
C LEU A 70 1.80 -0.30 -3.95
N LEU A 71 1.36 -0.14 -5.20
CA LEU A 71 0.84 1.13 -5.67
C LEU A 71 -0.57 0.86 -6.17
N VAL A 72 -1.56 1.46 -5.53
CA VAL A 72 -2.96 1.18 -5.82
C VAL A 72 -3.55 2.32 -6.63
N GLU A 73 -4.11 1.99 -7.78
CA GLU A 73 -4.75 2.94 -8.68
C GLU A 73 -3.83 4.09 -9.06
N ASN A 74 -2.53 3.86 -9.04
CA ASN A 74 -1.53 4.89 -9.31
C ASN A 74 -1.65 6.10 -8.40
N LEU A 75 -2.30 5.95 -7.27
CA LEU A 75 -2.56 7.08 -6.38
C LEU A 75 -2.08 6.87 -4.96
N ILE A 76 -2.20 5.66 -4.45
CA ILE A 76 -1.91 5.40 -3.05
C ILE A 76 -0.77 4.41 -2.93
N VAL A 77 0.23 4.78 -2.16
CA VAL A 77 1.35 3.90 -1.86
C VAL A 77 1.03 3.17 -0.57
N VAL A 78 1.11 1.85 -0.64
CA VAL A 78 0.88 1.01 0.53
C VAL A 78 2.17 0.28 0.85
N GLU A 79 2.67 0.47 2.06
CA GLU A 79 3.86 -0.21 2.49
C GLU A 79 3.51 -1.12 3.65
N LEU A 80 3.88 -2.38 3.53
CA LEU A 80 3.59 -3.36 4.55
C LEU A 80 4.79 -3.49 5.44
N LYS A 81 4.59 -3.20 6.71
CA LYS A 81 5.68 -3.30 7.65
C LYS A 81 5.66 -4.64 8.30
N ARG A 82 6.86 -5.09 8.63
CA ARG A 82 6.98 -6.33 9.29
C ARG A 82 6.80 -6.12 10.76
N PHE A 83 5.88 -6.80 11.40
CA PHE A 83 5.72 -6.66 12.81
C PHE A 83 5.18 -7.89 13.46
N ARG A 84 5.36 -7.94 14.76
CA ARG A 84 4.93 -9.05 15.52
C ARG A 84 3.47 -9.11 15.65
N ARG A 85 2.82 -7.99 15.64
CA ARG A 85 1.39 -8.02 15.67
C ARG A 85 0.86 -7.09 14.64
N TRP A 86 -0.25 -7.46 14.14
CA TRP A 86 -0.93 -6.69 13.14
C TRP A 86 -1.25 -5.32 13.69
N LYS A 87 -0.90 -4.32 12.99
CA LYS A 87 -1.18 -3.03 13.45
C LYS A 87 -1.37 -1.98 12.41
N THR A 88 -0.49 -1.86 11.51
CA THR A 88 -0.57 -0.74 10.64
C THR A 88 -0.15 -1.03 9.25
N PHE A 89 -0.77 -0.31 8.37
CA PHE A 89 -0.25 -0.09 7.04
C PHE A 89 0.16 1.35 7.01
N THR A 90 1.20 1.64 6.26
CA THR A 90 1.59 3.01 6.03
C THR A 90 1.07 3.41 4.67
N PHE A 91 0.25 4.44 4.64
CA PHE A 91 -0.28 4.95 3.40
C PHE A 91 0.35 6.28 3.09
N GLN A 92 0.82 6.42 1.88
CA GLN A 92 1.35 7.68 1.43
C GLN A 92 0.71 8.02 0.11
N LEU A 93 0.37 9.28 -0.04
CA LEU A 93 -0.22 9.73 -1.25
C LEU A 93 0.85 9.85 -2.31
N CYS A 94 0.62 9.21 -3.42
CA CYS A 94 1.56 9.24 -4.51
C CYS A 94 1.23 10.42 -5.38
N ALA A 95 1.71 11.58 -4.98
CA ALA A 95 1.29 12.80 -5.60
C ALA A 95 1.86 13.03 -6.98
N ARG A 96 3.05 12.56 -7.20
CA ARG A 96 3.66 12.84 -8.45
C ARG A 96 4.50 11.71 -8.85
N ILE A 97 4.15 11.06 -9.83
CA ILE A 97 4.91 9.89 -10.24
C ILE A 97 5.41 10.09 -11.62
#